data_a76b063c949aa1067822c951c517288b
#
_entry.id   a76b063c949aa1067822c951c517288b
#
_cell.length_a   1.000
_cell.length_b   1.000
_cell.length_c   1.000
_cell.angle_alpha   90.00
_cell.angle_beta   90.00
_cell.angle_gamma   90.00
#
_symmetry.space_group_name_H-M   'P 1'
#
loop_
_entity.id
_entity.type
_entity.pdbx_description
1 polymer ?
#
loop_
_entity_poly.entity_id
_entity_poly.type
_entity_poly.pdbx_seq_one_letter_code
_entity_poly.pdbx_strand_id
1 'polypeptide(L)'
;MTRGLPSRSAASAADHGAGSLGWWAGTAAAAALLVTLAACTPSPPAHSGAVSDDGRALFPDLAQFSGLDDTPMEGASSEFWEWWGDGQAELSGYRMVVGRYGAPREAELALIYVTEPHDRRTWIKDDHVEEPHRVNVMKLNQNVAFLTGIYPYAVMTSVFAPVDRYRTEPFSPVRIVHSVQEWCGAYSHLVWPGPDRYRSLRLSYFAHEGERIREVEADGPLLYEDALLVQLRELDGPFAGGGDWEGMLVPELWRLRAGHRGTDPVPARITREEGVHEHQGQEVPVTRFTLQAGDYERVFEVERDPPRRILGWSTSTGEEAELLATERLAYWELNRPGDESWRETLGLSPRGVLPPGAGDAPAGGCPQ
;
A
#
# COMPACT_ATOMS: atom_id res chain seq x y z
N MET A 1 -29.77 -25.99 4.15
CA MET A 1 -29.53 -26.81 2.95
C MET A 1 -28.09 -26.57 2.50
N THR A 2 -27.23 -27.43 2.92
CA THR A 2 -25.77 -27.40 2.70
C THR A 2 -25.44 -27.89 1.29
N ARG A 3 -24.78 -27.11 0.48
CA ARG A 3 -24.17 -27.58 -0.78
C ARG A 3 -22.65 -27.69 -0.61
N GLY A 4 -22.19 -28.97 -0.63
CA GLY A 4 -20.81 -29.33 -0.52
C GLY A 4 -20.03 -29.06 -1.82
N LEU A 5 -18.77 -28.75 -1.65
CA LEU A 5 -17.75 -28.63 -2.70
C LEU A 5 -17.30 -30.02 -3.19
N PRO A 6 -16.96 -30.22 -4.47
CA PRO A 6 -16.39 -31.45 -4.94
C PRO A 6 -14.87 -31.52 -4.73
N SER A 7 -14.43 -32.60 -4.08
CA SER A 7 -13.04 -32.99 -3.94
C SER A 7 -12.49 -33.53 -5.27
N ARG A 8 -11.30 -33.09 -5.66
CA ARG A 8 -10.55 -33.74 -6.77
C ARG A 8 -9.68 -34.87 -6.24
N SER A 9 -9.93 -36.06 -6.75
CA SER A 9 -9.16 -37.28 -6.49
C SER A 9 -7.90 -37.32 -7.33
N ALA A 10 -6.80 -37.78 -6.70
CA ALA A 10 -5.55 -38.14 -7.35
C ALA A 10 -5.72 -39.45 -8.18
N ALA A 11 -5.18 -39.46 -9.37
CA ALA A 11 -5.06 -40.66 -10.19
C ALA A 11 -3.62 -41.19 -10.16
N SER A 12 -3.53 -42.44 -9.77
CA SER A 12 -2.35 -43.31 -9.68
C SER A 12 -1.80 -43.66 -11.06
N ALA A 13 -0.46 -43.68 -11.18
CA ALA A 13 0.27 -44.25 -12.29
C ALA A 13 0.49 -45.75 -12.06
N ALA A 14 0.21 -46.58 -13.04
CA ALA A 14 0.56 -47.98 -13.07
C ALA A 14 1.60 -48.28 -14.17
N ASP A 15 2.53 -49.03 -13.76
CA ASP A 15 3.68 -49.72 -14.25
C ASP A 15 3.38 -50.71 -15.43
N HIS A 16 4.35 -50.92 -16.33
CA HIS A 16 4.68 -52.08 -17.17
C HIS A 16 5.68 -51.65 -18.25
N GLY A 17 6.79 -52.25 -18.52
CA GLY A 17 7.27 -53.60 -18.33
C GLY A 17 8.62 -53.74 -19.04
N ALA A 18 9.34 -54.72 -18.61
CA ALA A 18 10.72 -55.06 -19.01
C ALA A 18 10.85 -55.60 -20.43
N GLY A 19 12.00 -55.32 -21.05
CA GLY A 19 12.46 -56.01 -22.26
C GLY A 19 13.99 -55.95 -22.37
N SER A 20 14.59 -57.11 -22.28
CA SER A 20 16.02 -57.39 -22.25
C SER A 20 16.66 -57.55 -23.63
N LEU A 21 18.00 -57.50 -23.64
CA LEU A 21 18.98 -58.12 -24.57
C LEU A 21 19.71 -57.21 -25.58
N GLY A 22 21.02 -57.31 -25.49
CA GLY A 22 21.91 -57.18 -26.62
C GLY A 22 23.29 -56.58 -26.34
N TRP A 23 24.26 -57.42 -26.04
CA TRP A 23 25.70 -57.14 -26.00
C TRP A 23 26.22 -56.63 -27.34
N TRP A 24 27.10 -55.61 -27.33
CA TRP A 24 28.32 -55.52 -28.16
C TRP A 24 29.36 -54.66 -27.50
N ALA A 25 30.52 -55.23 -27.28
CA ALA A 25 31.72 -54.57 -26.81
C ALA A 25 32.41 -53.81 -27.97
N GLY A 26 32.78 -52.57 -27.71
CA GLY A 26 33.61 -51.79 -28.63
C GLY A 26 34.44 -50.80 -27.82
N THR A 27 35.70 -51.15 -27.59
CA THR A 27 36.70 -50.26 -26.98
C THR A 27 37.09 -49.14 -27.94
N ALA A 28 36.76 -47.88 -27.58
CA ALA A 28 37.37 -46.72 -28.19
C ALA A 28 37.79 -45.75 -27.09
N ALA A 29 39.08 -45.57 -26.95
CA ALA A 29 39.68 -44.54 -26.08
C ALA A 29 39.32 -43.17 -26.62
N ALA A 30 38.52 -42.41 -25.87
CA ALA A 30 38.25 -41.00 -26.11
C ALA A 30 38.91 -40.18 -25.01
N ALA A 31 39.85 -39.35 -25.40
CA ALA A 31 40.53 -38.36 -24.55
C ALA A 31 39.45 -37.38 -24.02
N ALA A 32 39.27 -37.36 -22.72
CA ALA A 32 38.38 -36.42 -22.07
C ALA A 32 39.05 -35.02 -22.03
N LEU A 33 38.64 -34.16 -22.91
CA LEU A 33 38.95 -32.71 -22.84
C LEU A 33 38.06 -32.14 -21.77
N LEU A 34 38.59 -31.94 -20.56
CA LEU A 34 37.93 -31.21 -19.49
C LEU A 34 37.88 -29.73 -19.88
N VAL A 35 36.81 -29.31 -20.52
CA VAL A 35 36.43 -27.92 -20.63
C VAL A 35 35.78 -27.51 -19.31
N THR A 36 36.53 -26.88 -18.43
CA THR A 36 35.99 -26.19 -17.27
C THR A 36 35.20 -24.98 -17.78
N LEU A 37 33.88 -25.18 -17.94
CA LEU A 37 32.96 -24.08 -18.02
C LEU A 37 32.94 -23.38 -16.65
N ALA A 38 33.75 -22.32 -16.55
CA ALA A 38 33.55 -21.35 -15.48
C ALA A 38 32.15 -20.75 -15.67
N ALA A 39 31.19 -21.26 -14.89
CA ALA A 39 29.89 -20.62 -14.77
C ALA A 39 30.14 -19.22 -14.17
N CYS A 40 30.11 -18.20 -15.03
CA CYS A 40 29.94 -16.84 -14.57
C CYS A 40 28.56 -16.75 -13.92
N THR A 41 28.49 -16.98 -12.61
CA THR A 41 27.35 -16.52 -11.82
C THR A 41 27.35 -15.00 -11.93
N PRO A 42 26.29 -14.38 -12.49
CA PRO A 42 26.22 -12.93 -12.46
C PRO A 42 26.17 -12.53 -11.00
N SER A 43 27.14 -11.76 -10.55
CA SER A 43 27.05 -11.08 -9.26
C SER A 43 25.75 -10.28 -9.26
N PRO A 44 24.95 -10.33 -8.18
CA PRO A 44 23.77 -9.48 -8.09
C PRO A 44 24.23 -8.03 -8.29
N PRO A 45 23.46 -7.22 -9.04
CA PRO A 45 23.82 -5.83 -9.24
C PRO A 45 23.96 -5.16 -7.88
N ALA A 46 25.07 -4.51 -7.65
CA ALA A 46 25.24 -3.65 -6.49
C ALA A 46 24.07 -2.66 -6.51
N HIS A 47 23.24 -2.66 -5.46
CA HIS A 47 22.11 -1.73 -5.33
C HIS A 47 22.68 -0.31 -5.33
N SER A 48 22.70 0.33 -6.49
CA SER A 48 22.91 1.76 -6.59
C SER A 48 21.57 2.40 -6.21
N GLY A 49 21.51 3.09 -5.09
CA GLY A 49 20.45 4.06 -4.84
C GLY A 49 20.26 4.92 -6.10
N ALA A 50 19.08 5.45 -6.33
CA ALA A 50 18.79 6.27 -7.52
C ALA A 50 19.92 7.29 -7.72
N VAL A 51 20.75 7.03 -8.73
CA VAL A 51 21.94 7.83 -9.03
C VAL A 51 21.57 8.66 -10.24
N SER A 52 21.76 9.97 -10.15
CA SER A 52 21.71 10.86 -11.31
C SER A 52 22.81 10.49 -12.31
N ASP A 53 22.68 10.90 -13.57
CA ASP A 53 23.67 10.64 -14.63
C ASP A 53 25.11 11.09 -14.28
N ASP A 54 25.26 12.01 -13.31
CA ASP A 54 26.54 12.47 -12.76
C ASP A 54 27.02 11.63 -11.55
N GLY A 55 26.35 10.54 -11.23
CA GLY A 55 26.72 9.64 -10.14
C GLY A 55 26.24 10.09 -8.76
N ARG A 56 25.41 11.12 -8.66
CA ARG A 56 24.86 11.61 -7.40
C ARG A 56 23.52 10.99 -7.09
N ALA A 57 23.35 10.47 -5.88
CA ALA A 57 22.05 10.09 -5.37
C ALA A 57 21.15 11.34 -5.21
N LEU A 58 19.87 11.24 -5.58
CA LEU A 58 18.92 12.35 -5.41
C LEU A 58 18.85 12.81 -3.95
N PHE A 59 18.94 11.87 -3.01
CA PHE A 59 19.03 12.10 -1.57
C PHE A 59 20.08 11.16 -0.95
N PRO A 60 21.39 11.51 -1.02
CA PRO A 60 22.46 10.63 -0.55
C PRO A 60 22.48 10.43 0.97
N ASP A 61 21.84 11.33 1.70
CA ASP A 61 21.75 11.35 3.16
C ASP A 61 20.38 10.87 3.69
N LEU A 62 19.59 10.15 2.89
CA LEU A 62 18.23 9.76 3.24
C LEU A 62 18.19 8.96 4.56
N ALA A 63 19.16 8.09 4.79
CA ALA A 63 19.26 7.33 6.03
C ALA A 63 19.43 8.25 7.25
N GLN A 64 20.35 9.22 7.17
CA GLN A 64 20.57 10.21 8.24
C GLN A 64 19.38 11.14 8.39
N PHE A 65 18.82 11.61 7.28
CA PHE A 65 17.61 12.44 7.27
C PHE A 65 16.45 11.75 7.98
N SER A 66 16.29 10.46 7.73
CA SER A 66 15.28 9.65 8.39
C SER A 66 15.58 9.40 9.89
N GLY A 67 16.73 9.85 10.41
CA GLY A 67 17.13 9.66 11.82
C GLY A 67 17.48 8.22 12.15
N LEU A 68 17.99 7.48 11.15
CA LEU A 68 18.55 6.15 11.35
C LEU A 68 19.87 6.29 12.09
N ASP A 69 19.84 6.04 13.36
CA ASP A 69 21.04 5.71 14.13
C ASP A 69 21.17 4.17 14.22
N ASP A 70 22.28 3.68 14.76
CA ASP A 70 22.52 2.26 14.97
C ASP A 70 21.82 1.72 16.23
N THR A 71 20.83 2.45 16.77
CA THR A 71 20.09 2.05 17.97
C THR A 71 19.29 0.77 17.66
N PRO A 72 19.39 -0.28 18.49
CA PRO A 72 18.59 -1.47 18.31
C PRO A 72 17.10 -1.12 18.30
N MET A 73 16.37 -1.61 17.32
CA MET A 73 14.93 -1.45 17.22
C MET A 73 14.23 -2.47 18.11
N GLU A 74 13.26 -2.00 18.89
CA GLU A 74 12.34 -2.88 19.58
C GLU A 74 11.28 -3.37 18.59
N GLY A 75 11.11 -4.69 18.44
CA GLY A 75 10.15 -5.28 17.52
C GLY A 75 8.69 -5.03 17.94
N ALA A 76 7.76 -5.17 17.00
CA ALA A 76 6.34 -5.17 17.27
C ALA A 76 5.94 -6.32 18.21
N SER A 77 4.78 -6.18 18.88
CA SER A 77 4.28 -7.16 19.84
C SER A 77 3.98 -8.52 19.22
N SER A 78 3.85 -9.55 20.08
CA SER A 78 3.39 -10.87 19.61
C SER A 78 1.98 -10.81 19.04
N GLU A 79 1.08 -9.98 19.60
CA GLU A 79 -0.29 -9.78 19.14
C GLU A 79 -0.31 -9.20 17.71
N PHE A 80 0.56 -8.24 17.42
CA PHE A 80 0.74 -7.72 16.07
C PHE A 80 1.12 -8.83 15.09
N TRP A 81 2.12 -9.67 15.43
CA TRP A 81 2.60 -10.73 14.55
C TRP A 81 1.64 -11.92 14.44
N GLU A 82 0.80 -12.18 15.42
CA GLU A 82 -0.30 -13.15 15.33
C GLU A 82 -1.28 -12.75 14.22
N TRP A 83 -1.51 -11.45 14.03
CA TRP A 83 -2.40 -10.95 12.97
C TRP A 83 -1.68 -10.78 11.62
N TRP A 84 -0.49 -10.17 11.62
CA TRP A 84 0.20 -9.76 10.38
C TRP A 84 1.30 -10.71 9.91
N GLY A 85 1.65 -11.72 10.68
CA GLY A 85 2.78 -12.62 10.40
C GLY A 85 2.47 -13.83 9.52
N ASP A 86 1.24 -13.96 9.01
CA ASP A 86 0.79 -15.11 8.21
C ASP A 86 1.20 -15.06 6.72
N GLY A 87 1.89 -14.00 6.32
CA GLY A 87 2.34 -13.80 4.93
C GLY A 87 1.24 -13.42 3.95
N GLN A 88 0.06 -12.99 4.44
CA GLN A 88 -1.04 -12.52 3.61
C GLN A 88 -1.20 -10.99 3.70
N ALA A 89 -1.79 -10.41 2.67
CA ALA A 89 -2.29 -9.05 2.73
C ALA A 89 -3.73 -9.04 3.26
N GLU A 90 -4.11 -7.96 3.95
CA GLU A 90 -5.50 -7.65 4.20
C GLU A 90 -5.98 -6.65 3.14
N LEU A 91 -7.05 -6.99 2.44
CA LEU A 91 -7.70 -6.16 1.44
C LEU A 91 -9.08 -5.78 1.94
N SER A 92 -9.37 -4.47 1.96
CA SER A 92 -10.68 -3.94 2.33
C SER A 92 -11.24 -3.13 1.17
N GLY A 93 -12.41 -3.51 0.68
CA GLY A 93 -13.13 -2.78 -0.36
C GLY A 93 -14.12 -1.79 0.25
N TYR A 94 -14.19 -0.60 -0.32
CA TYR A 94 -15.08 0.48 0.14
C TYR A 94 -15.88 1.06 -1.02
N ARG A 95 -17.13 1.42 -0.74
CA ARG A 95 -17.86 2.42 -1.49
C ARG A 95 -17.40 3.80 -1.01
N MET A 96 -17.10 4.69 -1.95
CA MET A 96 -16.57 6.00 -1.61
C MET A 96 -17.25 7.10 -2.43
N VAL A 97 -17.34 8.28 -1.87
CA VAL A 97 -17.70 9.52 -2.57
C VAL A 97 -16.53 10.47 -2.46
N VAL A 98 -16.05 10.98 -3.61
CA VAL A 98 -14.97 11.97 -3.66
C VAL A 98 -15.45 13.26 -4.32
N GLY A 99 -14.97 14.40 -3.85
CA GLY A 99 -15.21 15.70 -4.47
C GLY A 99 -14.25 15.95 -5.63
N ARG A 100 -14.78 16.16 -6.86
CA ARG A 100 -13.95 16.59 -8.00
C ARG A 100 -14.70 17.52 -8.93
N TYR A 101 -14.06 18.64 -9.31
CA TYR A 101 -14.64 19.69 -10.17
C TYR A 101 -15.98 20.23 -9.65
N GLY A 102 -16.06 20.47 -8.34
CA GLY A 102 -17.24 21.02 -7.69
C GLY A 102 -18.45 20.08 -7.59
N ALA A 103 -18.28 18.78 -7.84
CA ALA A 103 -19.34 17.78 -7.75
C ALA A 103 -18.85 16.51 -7.04
N PRO A 104 -19.75 15.82 -6.30
CA PRO A 104 -19.46 14.49 -5.75
C PRO A 104 -19.34 13.46 -6.89
N ARG A 105 -18.47 12.49 -6.72
CA ARG A 105 -18.25 11.37 -7.65
C ARG A 105 -18.28 10.08 -6.86
N GLU A 106 -19.07 9.11 -7.32
CA GLU A 106 -18.99 7.75 -6.82
C GLU A 106 -17.64 7.15 -7.19
N ALA A 107 -17.00 6.50 -6.22
CA ALA A 107 -15.68 5.91 -6.35
C ALA A 107 -15.64 4.53 -5.72
N GLU A 108 -14.76 3.68 -6.21
CA GLU A 108 -14.31 2.46 -5.55
C GLU A 108 -12.98 2.74 -4.87
N LEU A 109 -12.82 2.25 -3.64
CA LEU A 109 -11.57 2.29 -2.93
C LEU A 109 -11.21 0.87 -2.47
N ALA A 110 -9.94 0.50 -2.69
CA ALA A 110 -9.33 -0.66 -2.05
C ALA A 110 -8.20 -0.21 -1.13
N LEU A 111 -8.27 -0.54 0.16
CA LEU A 111 -7.16 -0.45 1.09
C LEU A 111 -6.47 -1.81 1.14
N ILE A 112 -5.15 -1.81 0.97
CA ILE A 112 -4.33 -3.03 0.97
C ILE A 112 -3.23 -2.87 1.99
N TYR A 113 -3.30 -3.63 3.07
CA TYR A 113 -2.30 -3.67 4.13
C TYR A 113 -1.46 -4.94 4.00
N VAL A 114 -0.14 -4.80 4.06
CA VAL A 114 0.79 -5.94 4.03
C VAL A 114 2.10 -5.58 4.71
N THR A 115 2.68 -6.51 5.46
CA THR A 115 4.03 -6.37 5.99
C THR A 115 5.04 -6.87 4.96
N GLU A 116 6.11 -6.10 4.75
CA GLU A 116 7.17 -6.48 3.82
C GLU A 116 8.55 -5.99 4.30
N PRO A 117 9.65 -6.69 3.94
CA PRO A 117 10.98 -6.27 4.29
C PRO A 117 11.45 -5.11 3.44
N HIS A 118 12.07 -4.12 4.09
CA HIS A 118 12.72 -2.98 3.43
C HIS A 118 14.18 -2.86 3.85
N ASP A 119 15.00 -2.29 2.99
CA ASP A 119 16.33 -1.82 3.34
C ASP A 119 16.21 -0.45 4.01
N ARG A 120 16.56 -0.36 5.30
CA ARG A 120 16.48 0.88 6.09
C ARG A 120 17.36 2.01 5.56
N ARG A 121 18.35 1.71 4.73
CA ARG A 121 19.23 2.73 4.12
C ARG A 121 18.55 3.50 3.00
N THR A 122 17.58 2.88 2.33
CA THR A 122 16.91 3.44 1.14
C THR A 122 15.40 3.57 1.31
N TRP A 123 14.82 2.89 2.31
CA TRP A 123 13.38 2.73 2.49
C TRP A 123 12.67 2.16 1.26
N ILE A 124 13.37 1.22 0.59
CA ILE A 124 12.85 0.50 -0.57
C ILE A 124 12.71 -0.98 -0.20
N LYS A 125 11.64 -1.61 -0.68
CA LYS A 125 11.42 -3.04 -0.52
C LYS A 125 12.59 -3.83 -1.07
N ASP A 126 13.12 -4.72 -0.25
CA ASP A 126 14.16 -5.66 -0.63
C ASP A 126 13.95 -6.99 0.11
N ASP A 127 13.54 -8.02 -0.64
CA ASP A 127 13.29 -9.36 -0.09
C ASP A 127 14.59 -10.09 0.31
N HIS A 128 15.75 -9.56 -0.09
CA HIS A 128 17.07 -10.16 0.14
C HIS A 128 17.94 -9.36 1.10
N VAL A 129 17.43 -8.27 1.65
CA VAL A 129 18.18 -7.47 2.62
C VAL A 129 18.49 -8.27 3.87
N GLU A 130 19.74 -8.20 4.31
CA GLU A 130 20.25 -8.89 5.50
C GLU A 130 20.32 -7.94 6.70
N GLU A 131 20.35 -8.53 7.91
CA GLU A 131 20.66 -7.80 9.14
C GLU A 131 22.05 -7.11 9.07
N PRO A 132 22.25 -5.92 9.65
CA PRO A 132 21.30 -5.15 10.46
C PRO A 132 20.46 -4.15 9.65
N HIS A 133 20.38 -4.29 8.33
CA HIS A 133 19.73 -3.32 7.46
C HIS A 133 18.26 -3.65 7.15
N ARG A 134 17.83 -4.84 7.56
CA ARG A 134 16.44 -5.29 7.40
C ARG A 134 15.53 -4.60 8.40
N VAL A 135 14.41 -4.09 7.93
CA VAL A 135 13.32 -3.56 8.73
C VAL A 135 11.99 -4.06 8.17
N ASN A 136 11.08 -4.44 9.04
CA ASN A 136 9.73 -4.78 8.61
C ASN A 136 8.90 -3.50 8.53
N VAL A 137 8.17 -3.35 7.44
CA VAL A 137 7.36 -2.17 7.15
C VAL A 137 5.92 -2.60 6.90
N MET A 138 4.98 -1.97 7.58
CA MET A 138 3.57 -2.00 7.17
C MET A 138 3.44 -1.08 5.95
N LYS A 139 3.07 -1.65 4.83
CA LYS A 139 2.69 -0.91 3.64
C LYS A 139 1.17 -0.85 3.56
N LEU A 140 0.63 0.35 3.44
CA LEU A 140 -0.73 0.59 3.02
C LEU A 140 -0.73 1.12 1.59
N ASN A 141 -1.49 0.49 0.71
CA ASN A 141 -1.87 1.07 -0.58
C ASN A 141 -3.35 1.46 -0.55
N GLN A 142 -3.63 2.73 -0.80
CA GLN A 142 -4.98 3.24 -1.06
C GLN A 142 -5.14 3.35 -2.57
N ASN A 143 -6.06 2.59 -3.16
CA ASN A 143 -6.35 2.63 -4.59
C ASN A 143 -7.76 3.15 -4.79
N VAL A 144 -7.89 4.38 -5.27
CA VAL A 144 -9.18 5.03 -5.56
C VAL A 144 -9.37 5.13 -7.06
N ALA A 145 -10.53 4.71 -7.53
CA ALA A 145 -10.91 4.81 -8.94
C ALA A 145 -12.31 5.41 -9.09
N PHE A 146 -12.46 6.41 -9.95
CA PHE A 146 -13.75 7.06 -10.23
C PHE A 146 -13.79 7.67 -11.64
N LEU A 147 -14.97 8.06 -12.08
CA LEU A 147 -15.19 8.70 -13.37
C LEU A 147 -15.50 10.19 -13.22
N THR A 148 -14.97 11.02 -14.12
CA THR A 148 -15.35 12.40 -14.28
C THR A 148 -15.87 12.60 -15.72
N GLY A 149 -17.18 12.47 -15.88
CA GLY A 149 -17.76 12.46 -17.24
C GLY A 149 -17.24 11.27 -18.05
N ILE A 150 -16.42 11.53 -19.08
CA ILE A 150 -15.95 10.50 -20.02
C ILE A 150 -14.62 9.87 -19.65
N TYR A 151 -13.90 10.36 -18.65
CA TYR A 151 -12.57 9.86 -18.35
C TYR A 151 -12.40 9.40 -16.90
N PRO A 152 -11.63 8.33 -16.71
CA PRO A 152 -11.34 7.80 -15.39
C PRO A 152 -10.23 8.56 -14.70
N TYR A 153 -10.29 8.57 -13.36
CA TYR A 153 -9.19 8.82 -12.46
C TYR A 153 -8.72 7.52 -11.86
N ALA A 154 -7.41 7.34 -11.82
CA ALA A 154 -6.74 6.35 -10.98
C ALA A 154 -5.83 7.10 -10.01
N VAL A 155 -6.14 6.98 -8.71
CA VAL A 155 -5.40 7.61 -7.63
C VAL A 155 -4.81 6.53 -6.75
N MET A 156 -3.52 6.58 -6.48
CA MET A 156 -2.86 5.65 -5.57
C MET A 156 -2.01 6.41 -4.56
N THR A 157 -2.20 6.11 -3.29
CA THR A 157 -1.33 6.57 -2.21
C THR A 157 -0.76 5.35 -1.50
N SER A 158 0.58 5.28 -1.40
CA SER A 158 1.29 4.25 -0.65
C SER A 158 1.95 4.86 0.57
N VAL A 159 1.69 4.29 1.74
CA VAL A 159 2.32 4.67 3.00
C VAL A 159 3.20 3.52 3.45
N PHE A 160 4.42 3.82 3.86
CA PHE A 160 5.40 2.85 4.35
C PHE A 160 5.78 3.23 5.78
N ALA A 161 5.34 2.44 6.75
CA ALA A 161 5.51 2.69 8.16
C ALA A 161 6.24 1.50 8.82
N PRO A 162 7.45 1.69 9.38
CA PRO A 162 8.14 0.64 10.12
C PRO A 162 7.27 0.12 11.26
N VAL A 163 7.20 -1.21 11.39
CA VAL A 163 6.47 -1.88 12.48
C VAL A 163 7.37 -2.16 13.67
N ASP A 164 8.66 -2.28 13.44
CA ASP A 164 9.64 -2.28 14.51
C ASP A 164 9.74 -0.86 15.06
N ARG A 165 9.79 -0.73 16.38
CA ARG A 165 9.87 0.59 17.04
C ARG A 165 11.14 1.29 16.59
N TYR A 166 10.92 2.13 15.64
CA TYR A 166 11.93 2.93 15.02
C TYR A 166 11.70 4.37 15.43
N ARG A 167 12.71 4.99 16.04
CA ARG A 167 12.58 6.26 16.73
C ARG A 167 11.70 6.14 17.98
N THR A 168 10.82 7.10 18.25
CA THR A 168 9.99 7.15 19.45
C THR A 168 8.54 6.75 19.19
N GLU A 169 8.08 6.84 17.93
CA GLU A 169 6.68 6.64 17.59
C GLU A 169 6.52 5.45 16.63
N PRO A 170 5.91 4.34 17.07
CA PRO A 170 5.63 3.21 16.19
C PRO A 170 4.70 3.63 15.04
N PHE A 171 4.84 2.98 13.89
CA PHE A 171 4.08 3.24 12.68
C PHE A 171 4.18 4.67 12.13
N SER A 172 5.16 5.45 12.55
CA SER A 172 5.48 6.72 11.88
C SER A 172 5.96 6.46 10.47
N PRO A 173 5.37 7.10 9.45
CA PRO A 173 5.77 6.83 8.07
C PRO A 173 7.21 7.29 7.82
N VAL A 174 7.92 6.55 6.97
CA VAL A 174 9.26 6.91 6.47
C VAL A 174 9.23 7.27 5.00
N ARG A 175 8.16 6.90 4.33
CA ARG A 175 7.93 7.23 2.93
C ARG A 175 6.44 7.25 2.64
N ILE A 176 6.01 8.24 1.86
CA ILE A 176 4.66 8.31 1.30
C ILE A 176 4.81 8.59 -0.20
N VAL A 177 4.09 7.83 -1.03
CA VAL A 177 4.09 7.99 -2.48
C VAL A 177 2.66 8.18 -2.94
N HIS A 178 2.40 9.29 -3.61
CA HIS A 178 1.09 9.59 -4.17
C HIS A 178 1.19 9.76 -5.68
N SER A 179 0.28 9.16 -6.41
CA SER A 179 0.19 9.28 -7.86
C SER A 179 -1.26 9.45 -8.32
N VAL A 180 -1.43 10.22 -9.36
CA VAL A 180 -2.73 10.41 -10.03
C VAL A 180 -2.51 10.26 -11.52
N GLN A 181 -3.36 9.48 -12.15
CA GLN A 181 -3.42 9.34 -13.61
C GLN A 181 -4.84 9.68 -14.10
N GLU A 182 -4.91 10.54 -15.06
CA GLU A 182 -6.13 10.89 -15.77
C GLU A 182 -5.77 11.34 -17.19
N TRP A 183 -6.77 11.60 -18.06
CA TRP A 183 -6.46 11.82 -19.47
C TRP A 183 -5.67 13.09 -19.79
N CYS A 184 -5.62 14.07 -18.89
CA CYS A 184 -4.79 15.27 -19.10
C CYS A 184 -3.31 15.03 -18.78
N GLY A 185 -2.98 14.05 -17.92
CA GLY A 185 -1.60 13.73 -17.59
C GLY A 185 -1.44 12.99 -16.27
N ALA A 186 -0.19 12.75 -15.93
CA ALA A 186 0.19 12.12 -14.68
C ALA A 186 0.70 13.15 -13.66
N TYR A 187 0.47 12.86 -12.39
CA TYR A 187 1.00 13.59 -11.26
C TYR A 187 1.66 12.60 -10.29
N SER A 188 2.78 12.97 -9.71
CA SER A 188 3.45 12.19 -8.66
C SER A 188 3.93 13.11 -7.56
N HIS A 189 3.79 12.65 -6.32
CA HIS A 189 4.29 13.33 -5.15
C HIS A 189 4.87 12.32 -4.18
N LEU A 190 6.16 12.44 -3.88
CA LEU A 190 6.87 11.61 -2.93
C LEU A 190 7.22 12.45 -1.72
N VAL A 191 6.99 11.90 -0.54
CA VAL A 191 7.35 12.52 0.74
C VAL A 191 8.23 11.55 1.51
N TRP A 192 9.32 12.04 2.05
CA TRP A 192 10.21 11.35 2.98
C TRP A 192 10.13 12.05 4.33
N PRO A 193 9.33 11.50 5.25
CA PRO A 193 9.22 11.98 6.62
C PRO A 193 10.55 11.94 7.38
N GLY A 194 10.82 12.98 8.13
CA GLY A 194 11.87 13.08 9.14
C GLY A 194 11.26 13.30 10.53
N PRO A 195 12.07 13.40 11.59
CA PRO A 195 11.57 13.56 12.96
C PRO A 195 10.87 14.92 13.21
N ASP A 196 11.37 15.98 12.61
CA ASP A 196 10.95 17.36 12.77
C ASP A 196 10.74 18.10 11.45
N ARG A 197 10.86 17.38 10.33
CA ARG A 197 10.80 17.93 8.98
C ARG A 197 10.52 16.84 7.98
N TYR A 198 10.25 17.21 6.73
CA TYR A 198 10.16 16.25 5.62
C TYR A 198 10.76 16.82 4.35
N ARG A 199 11.18 15.91 3.47
CA ARG A 199 11.53 16.21 2.08
C ARG A 199 10.39 15.77 1.18
N SER A 200 10.18 16.51 0.09
CA SER A 200 9.20 16.14 -0.91
C SER A 200 9.72 16.37 -2.33
N LEU A 201 9.33 15.47 -3.23
CA LEU A 201 9.49 15.62 -4.67
C LEU A 201 8.10 15.60 -5.30
N ARG A 202 7.72 16.68 -5.96
CA ARG A 202 6.48 16.78 -6.72
C ARG A 202 6.78 16.93 -8.20
N LEU A 203 6.11 16.09 -9.01
CA LEU A 203 6.12 16.13 -10.46
C LEU A 203 4.67 16.36 -10.92
N SER A 204 4.41 17.50 -11.53
CA SER A 204 3.07 17.89 -11.98
C SER A 204 3.07 18.25 -13.43
N TYR A 205 2.03 17.83 -14.14
CA TYR A 205 1.72 18.25 -15.49
C TYR A 205 1.41 19.76 -15.60
N PHE A 206 0.93 20.37 -14.51
CA PHE A 206 0.54 21.79 -14.50
C PHE A 206 1.72 22.70 -14.22
N ALA A 207 1.99 23.65 -15.13
CA ALA A 207 3.15 24.55 -15.04
C ALA A 207 3.20 25.38 -13.75
N HIS A 208 2.06 25.77 -13.17
CA HIS A 208 2.01 26.52 -11.92
C HIS A 208 2.38 25.68 -10.69
N GLU A 209 2.25 24.37 -10.74
CA GLU A 209 2.71 23.44 -9.70
C GLU A 209 4.16 23.02 -9.98
N GLY A 210 4.47 22.69 -11.22
CA GLY A 210 5.79 22.39 -11.75
C GLY A 210 6.46 21.17 -11.11
N GLU A 211 7.75 21.04 -11.36
CA GLU A 211 8.62 20.06 -10.72
C GLU A 211 9.33 20.74 -9.55
N ARG A 212 9.18 20.18 -8.34
CA ARG A 212 9.70 20.80 -7.13
C ARG A 212 10.26 19.79 -6.16
N ILE A 213 11.46 20.09 -5.66
CA ILE A 213 12.04 19.46 -4.48
C ILE A 213 11.96 20.49 -3.35
N ARG A 214 11.46 20.06 -2.20
CA ARG A 214 11.37 20.92 -1.00
C ARG A 214 11.84 20.14 0.22
N GLU A 215 12.45 20.86 1.16
CA GLU A 215 12.59 20.44 2.55
C GLU A 215 11.78 21.43 3.39
N VAL A 216 10.93 20.91 4.27
CA VAL A 216 9.99 21.68 5.06
C VAL A 216 10.17 21.28 6.52
N GLU A 217 10.47 22.25 7.36
CA GLU A 217 10.55 22.10 8.82
C GLU A 217 9.16 22.30 9.45
N ALA A 218 8.93 21.67 10.60
CA ALA A 218 7.72 21.82 11.38
C ALA A 218 8.04 22.19 12.83
N ASP A 219 7.23 23.08 13.40
CA ASP A 219 7.31 23.48 14.79
C ASP A 219 6.43 22.55 15.64
N GLY A 220 7.01 21.46 16.18
CA GLY A 220 6.32 20.53 17.08
C GLY A 220 6.07 19.14 16.49
N PRO A 221 5.30 18.30 17.18
CA PRO A 221 4.97 16.96 16.71
C PRO A 221 4.32 16.98 15.33
N LEU A 222 4.82 16.16 14.42
CA LEU A 222 4.40 16.12 13.02
C LEU A 222 3.69 14.82 12.70
N LEU A 223 2.46 14.91 12.21
CA LEU A 223 1.70 13.79 11.63
C LEU A 223 1.46 14.00 10.13
N TYR A 224 1.17 12.89 9.46
CA TYR A 224 0.82 12.85 8.04
C TYR A 224 -0.58 12.26 7.92
N GLU A 225 -1.53 13.02 7.35
CA GLU A 225 -2.92 12.57 7.25
C GLU A 225 -3.06 11.24 6.49
N ASP A 226 -2.25 11.03 5.43
CA ASP A 226 -2.22 9.75 4.69
C ASP A 226 -1.83 8.55 5.56
N ALA A 227 -1.05 8.74 6.63
CA ALA A 227 -0.61 7.68 7.53
C ALA A 227 -1.65 7.32 8.60
N LEU A 228 -2.67 8.16 8.81
CA LEU A 228 -3.69 7.91 9.84
C LEU A 228 -4.43 6.61 9.61
N LEU A 229 -4.66 6.21 8.35
CA LEU A 229 -5.30 4.92 8.05
C LEU A 229 -4.49 3.69 8.51
N VAL A 230 -3.20 3.85 8.80
CA VAL A 230 -2.37 2.84 9.48
C VAL A 230 -2.42 3.07 10.99
N GLN A 231 -2.11 4.28 11.43
CA GLN A 231 -1.86 4.59 12.84
C GLN A 231 -3.10 4.46 13.73
N LEU A 232 -4.31 4.77 13.20
CA LEU A 232 -5.55 4.69 13.98
C LEU A 232 -6.01 3.25 14.22
N ARG A 233 -5.59 2.31 13.39
CA ARG A 233 -6.02 0.91 13.49
C ARG A 233 -4.97 -0.03 14.06
N GLU A 234 -3.68 0.33 14.04
CA GLU A 234 -2.63 -0.61 14.41
C GLU A 234 -2.62 -0.97 15.90
N LEU A 235 -2.30 -2.24 16.18
CA LEU A 235 -2.36 -2.81 17.53
C LEU A 235 -1.34 -2.15 18.45
N ASP A 236 -0.16 -1.81 17.94
CA ASP A 236 0.93 -1.15 18.67
C ASP A 236 1.08 0.34 18.30
N GLY A 237 0.16 0.89 17.51
CA GLY A 237 0.22 2.26 17.02
C GLY A 237 0.02 3.33 18.10
N PRO A 238 0.36 4.58 17.81
CA PRO A 238 0.34 5.66 18.80
C PRO A 238 -1.05 5.94 19.38
N PHE A 239 -2.12 5.62 18.65
CA PHE A 239 -3.50 5.81 19.08
C PHE A 239 -4.11 4.58 19.77
N ALA A 240 -3.46 3.41 19.73
CA ALA A 240 -3.96 2.19 20.36
C ALA A 240 -4.06 2.31 21.88
N GLY A 241 -3.11 3.00 22.53
CA GLY A 241 -3.07 3.24 23.95
C GLY A 241 -4.03 4.32 24.48
N GLY A 242 -4.66 5.08 23.59
CA GLY A 242 -5.59 6.14 23.93
C GLY A 242 -4.94 7.52 24.09
N GLY A 243 -5.78 8.53 24.08
CA GLY A 243 -5.43 9.94 24.24
C GLY A 243 -5.71 10.79 23.01
N ASP A 244 -5.80 12.10 23.24
CA ASP A 244 -5.90 13.10 22.19
C ASP A 244 -4.48 13.43 21.69
N TRP A 245 -4.40 13.88 20.45
CA TRP A 245 -3.17 14.39 19.87
C TRP A 245 -3.34 15.85 19.41
N GLU A 246 -2.30 16.65 19.55
CA GLU A 246 -2.24 18.03 19.03
C GLU A 246 -0.83 18.31 18.49
N GLY A 247 -0.74 18.93 17.31
CA GLY A 247 0.53 19.23 16.66
C GLY A 247 0.35 19.75 15.24
N MET A 248 1.36 19.52 14.41
CA MET A 248 1.37 19.91 13.00
C MET A 248 1.01 18.74 12.10
N LEU A 249 0.10 18.94 11.17
CA LEU A 249 -0.37 17.92 10.22
C LEU A 249 0.08 18.29 8.81
N VAL A 250 0.73 17.37 8.12
CA VAL A 250 0.84 17.41 6.66
C VAL A 250 -0.47 16.86 6.09
N PRO A 251 -1.27 17.70 5.40
CA PRO A 251 -2.57 17.29 4.89
C PRO A 251 -2.47 16.18 3.85
N GLU A 252 -3.54 15.41 3.68
CA GLU A 252 -3.65 14.33 2.70
C GLU A 252 -3.24 14.78 1.29
N LEU A 253 -2.37 14.01 0.64
CA LEU A 253 -1.79 14.39 -0.65
C LEU A 253 -2.83 14.45 -1.77
N TRP A 254 -3.88 13.59 -1.72
CA TRP A 254 -5.00 13.69 -2.64
C TRP A 254 -5.76 15.01 -2.48
N ARG A 255 -6.08 15.41 -1.25
CA ARG A 255 -6.78 16.67 -0.95
C ARG A 255 -5.97 17.88 -1.42
N LEU A 256 -4.65 17.86 -1.18
CA LEU A 256 -3.75 18.90 -1.67
C LEU A 256 -3.71 18.96 -3.21
N ARG A 257 -3.64 17.79 -3.87
CA ARG A 257 -3.65 17.68 -5.33
C ARG A 257 -5.00 18.14 -5.92
N ALA A 258 -6.10 17.70 -5.36
CA ALA A 258 -7.44 18.08 -5.82
C ALA A 258 -7.70 19.58 -5.71
N GLY A 259 -7.14 20.23 -4.67
CA GLY A 259 -7.23 21.67 -4.40
C GLY A 259 -6.10 22.51 -4.99
N HIS A 260 -5.12 21.91 -5.68
CA HIS A 260 -3.92 22.60 -6.20
C HIS A 260 -3.14 23.37 -5.11
N ARG A 261 -3.05 22.78 -3.92
CA ARG A 261 -2.43 23.42 -2.74
C ARG A 261 -0.98 22.99 -2.53
N GLY A 262 -0.24 23.77 -1.73
CA GLY A 262 1.07 23.41 -1.20
C GLY A 262 0.97 22.37 -0.08
N THR A 263 2.09 21.78 0.27
CA THR A 263 2.23 20.74 1.31
C THR A 263 2.65 21.29 2.66
N ASP A 264 2.45 22.58 2.93
CA ASP A 264 2.87 23.16 4.20
C ASP A 264 2.03 22.57 5.36
N PRO A 265 2.66 22.18 6.48
CA PRO A 265 1.95 21.66 7.63
C PRO A 265 0.99 22.69 8.21
N VAL A 266 -0.10 22.22 8.76
CA VAL A 266 -1.12 23.04 9.42
C VAL A 266 -1.33 22.58 10.86
N PRO A 267 -1.66 23.48 11.80
CA PRO A 267 -2.05 23.08 13.14
C PRO A 267 -3.27 22.16 13.10
N ALA A 268 -3.23 21.06 13.86
CA ALA A 268 -4.32 20.11 13.91
C ALA A 268 -4.43 19.42 15.27
N ARG A 269 -5.60 18.87 15.53
CA ARG A 269 -5.91 18.09 16.71
C ARG A 269 -6.67 16.84 16.30
N ILE A 270 -6.39 15.72 16.99
CA ILE A 270 -7.18 14.49 16.90
C ILE A 270 -7.75 14.20 18.28
N THR A 271 -9.06 14.08 18.36
CA THR A 271 -9.76 13.61 19.56
C THR A 271 -10.32 12.22 19.33
N ARG A 272 -10.59 11.49 20.42
CA ARG A 272 -11.20 10.16 20.34
C ARG A 272 -12.37 10.05 21.29
N GLU A 273 -13.39 9.33 20.88
CA GLU A 273 -14.53 8.96 21.70
C GLU A 273 -14.98 7.53 21.39
N GLU A 274 -15.59 6.88 22.38
CA GLU A 274 -16.23 5.58 22.16
C GLU A 274 -17.62 5.80 21.55
N GLY A 275 -17.99 4.92 20.62
CA GLY A 275 -19.28 4.98 19.94
C GLY A 275 -19.74 3.63 19.44
N VAL A 276 -20.83 3.68 18.71
CA VAL A 276 -21.40 2.53 17.99
C VAL A 276 -21.63 2.96 16.55
N HIS A 277 -21.25 2.11 15.61
CA HIS A 277 -21.47 2.28 14.18
C HIS A 277 -22.36 1.15 13.66
N GLU A 278 -23.36 1.50 12.85
CA GLU A 278 -24.18 0.49 12.18
C GLU A 278 -23.46 0.02 10.91
N HIS A 279 -22.99 -1.21 10.91
CA HIS A 279 -22.31 -1.83 9.77
C HIS A 279 -23.07 -3.08 9.34
N GLN A 280 -23.59 -3.10 8.11
CA GLN A 280 -24.33 -4.23 7.52
C GLN A 280 -25.50 -4.73 8.41
N GLY A 281 -26.23 -3.80 9.03
CA GLY A 281 -27.37 -4.10 9.90
C GLY A 281 -26.99 -4.62 11.30
N GLN A 282 -25.73 -4.47 11.69
CA GLN A 282 -25.22 -4.82 13.02
C GLN A 282 -24.63 -3.59 13.70
N GLU A 283 -24.87 -3.46 14.99
CA GLU A 283 -24.19 -2.46 15.83
C GLU A 283 -22.78 -2.95 16.18
N VAL A 284 -21.75 -2.22 15.73
CA VAL A 284 -20.34 -2.51 15.99
C VAL A 284 -19.77 -1.46 16.92
N PRO A 285 -19.19 -1.84 18.08
CA PRO A 285 -18.48 -0.90 18.94
C PRO A 285 -17.26 -0.30 18.21
N VAL A 286 -17.17 1.02 18.20
CA VAL A 286 -16.09 1.75 17.52
C VAL A 286 -15.40 2.74 18.46
N THR A 287 -14.16 3.07 18.12
CA THR A 287 -13.53 4.31 18.51
C THR A 287 -13.66 5.29 17.36
N ARG A 288 -14.29 6.41 17.61
CA ARG A 288 -14.43 7.51 16.68
C ARG A 288 -13.26 8.47 16.87
N PHE A 289 -12.47 8.69 15.82
CA PHE A 289 -11.38 9.65 15.82
C PHE A 289 -11.79 10.86 14.97
N THR A 290 -11.74 12.05 15.57
CA THR A 290 -12.07 13.30 14.87
C THR A 290 -10.80 14.11 14.69
N LEU A 291 -10.34 14.24 13.44
CA LEU A 291 -9.28 15.13 13.02
C LEU A 291 -9.88 16.51 12.73
N GLN A 292 -9.35 17.55 13.38
CA GLN A 292 -9.69 18.95 13.13
C GLN A 292 -8.45 19.73 12.70
N ALA A 293 -8.51 20.40 11.53
CA ALA A 293 -7.44 21.23 10.99
C ALA A 293 -8.02 22.52 10.38
N GLY A 294 -8.14 23.57 11.18
CA GLY A 294 -8.89 24.78 10.82
C GLY A 294 -10.37 24.45 10.58
N ASP A 295 -10.89 24.80 9.40
CA ASP A 295 -12.27 24.52 8.99
C ASP A 295 -12.46 23.09 8.43
N TYR A 296 -11.38 22.32 8.28
CA TYR A 296 -11.44 20.94 7.82
C TYR A 296 -11.60 20.00 8.98
N GLU A 297 -12.56 19.08 8.83
CA GLU A 297 -12.80 17.98 9.75
C GLU A 297 -12.84 16.65 8.99
N ARG A 298 -12.28 15.61 9.59
CA ARG A 298 -12.41 14.22 9.14
C ARG A 298 -12.69 13.33 10.32
N VAL A 299 -13.73 12.53 10.23
CA VAL A 299 -14.17 11.62 11.28
C VAL A 299 -13.96 10.19 10.79
N PHE A 300 -13.21 9.40 11.55
CA PHE A 300 -12.96 7.99 11.27
C PHE A 300 -13.73 7.11 12.27
N GLU A 301 -14.38 6.07 11.77
CA GLU A 301 -15.02 5.03 12.55
C GLU A 301 -14.18 3.76 12.53
N VAL A 302 -13.51 3.43 13.63
CA VAL A 302 -12.56 2.31 13.73
C VAL A 302 -13.08 1.31 14.74
N GLU A 303 -13.11 0.02 14.39
CA GLU A 303 -13.50 -1.04 15.34
C GLU A 303 -12.68 -0.92 16.62
N ARG A 304 -13.37 -1.03 17.78
CA ARG A 304 -12.69 -0.96 19.07
C ARG A 304 -11.84 -2.20 19.33
N ASP A 305 -12.36 -3.36 18.96
CA ASP A 305 -11.70 -4.63 19.16
C ASP A 305 -10.80 -4.98 17.95
N PRO A 306 -9.68 -5.69 18.14
CA PRO A 306 -8.86 -6.19 17.04
C PRO A 306 -9.71 -6.98 16.02
N PRO A 307 -9.42 -6.85 14.71
CA PRO A 307 -8.26 -6.20 14.09
C PRO A 307 -8.38 -4.69 13.88
N ARG A 308 -9.39 -4.03 14.43
CA ARG A 308 -9.60 -2.58 14.36
C ARG A 308 -9.73 -2.08 12.91
N ARG A 309 -10.60 -2.74 12.14
CA ARG A 309 -10.88 -2.29 10.78
C ARG A 309 -11.47 -0.89 10.79
N ILE A 310 -11.12 -0.11 9.79
CA ILE A 310 -11.76 1.19 9.57
C ILE A 310 -13.09 0.92 8.87
N LEU A 311 -14.21 1.12 9.57
CA LEU A 311 -15.55 0.87 9.02
C LEU A 311 -15.98 1.97 8.05
N GLY A 312 -15.39 3.16 8.18
CA GLY A 312 -15.64 4.26 7.28
C GLY A 312 -15.05 5.57 7.80
N TRP A 313 -15.21 6.60 6.99
CA TRP A 313 -14.95 7.99 7.37
C TRP A 313 -15.80 8.96 6.59
N SER A 314 -15.92 10.17 7.14
CA SER A 314 -16.52 11.31 6.46
C SER A 314 -15.67 12.56 6.65
N THR A 315 -15.83 13.54 5.76
CA THR A 315 -15.13 14.83 5.84
C THR A 315 -16.09 16.00 5.72
N SER A 316 -15.72 17.14 6.28
CA SER A 316 -16.46 18.40 6.12
C SER A 316 -16.53 18.89 4.67
N THR A 317 -15.74 18.31 3.76
CA THR A 317 -15.72 18.62 2.33
C THR A 317 -16.61 17.67 1.49
N GLY A 318 -17.29 16.72 2.14
CA GLY A 318 -18.24 15.79 1.51
C GLY A 318 -17.59 14.53 0.92
N GLU A 319 -16.36 14.21 1.30
CA GLU A 319 -15.80 12.88 1.07
C GLU A 319 -16.37 11.92 2.10
N GLU A 320 -16.75 10.74 1.65
CA GLU A 320 -17.29 9.67 2.51
C GLU A 320 -16.77 8.33 2.01
N ALA A 321 -16.48 7.40 2.93
CA ALA A 321 -16.12 6.02 2.61
C ALA A 321 -16.82 5.07 3.59
N GLU A 322 -17.30 3.95 3.09
CA GLU A 322 -17.99 2.90 3.83
C GLU A 322 -17.39 1.54 3.47
N LEU A 323 -16.98 0.77 4.46
CA LEU A 323 -16.44 -0.57 4.29
C LEU A 323 -17.52 -1.51 3.72
N LEU A 324 -17.19 -2.23 2.66
CA LEU A 324 -18.06 -3.24 2.06
C LEU A 324 -17.69 -4.64 2.53
N ALA A 325 -16.40 -5.01 2.41
CA ALA A 325 -15.89 -6.30 2.83
C ALA A 325 -14.38 -6.25 3.06
N THR A 326 -13.88 -7.21 3.83
CA THR A 326 -12.44 -7.40 4.08
C THR A 326 -12.09 -8.86 3.88
N GLU A 327 -10.99 -9.11 3.17
CA GLU A 327 -10.43 -10.43 2.92
C GLU A 327 -8.94 -10.45 3.24
N ARG A 328 -8.45 -11.60 3.69
CA ARG A 328 -7.01 -11.85 3.85
C ARG A 328 -6.56 -12.87 2.82
N LEU A 329 -5.66 -12.45 1.92
CA LEU A 329 -5.22 -13.30 0.81
C LEU A 329 -3.90 -12.81 0.19
N ALA A 330 -3.22 -13.72 -0.49
CA ALA A 330 -2.03 -13.42 -1.29
C ALA A 330 -2.47 -12.89 -2.67
N TYR A 331 -2.98 -11.65 -2.73
CA TYR A 331 -3.56 -11.10 -3.96
C TYR A 331 -2.58 -11.04 -5.14
N TRP A 332 -1.28 -11.03 -4.90
CA TRP A 332 -0.25 -11.06 -5.95
C TRP A 332 -0.22 -12.38 -6.72
N GLU A 333 -0.87 -13.42 -6.22
CA GLU A 333 -1.06 -14.71 -6.92
C GLU A 333 -2.32 -14.72 -7.80
N LEU A 334 -3.23 -13.76 -7.58
CA LEU A 334 -4.50 -13.59 -8.29
C LEU A 334 -4.32 -12.60 -9.46
N ASN A 335 -3.60 -13.03 -10.49
CA ASN A 335 -3.20 -12.19 -11.61
C ASN A 335 -3.48 -12.82 -12.98
N ARG A 336 -4.35 -13.83 -13.05
CA ARG A 336 -4.72 -14.53 -14.28
C ARG A 336 -6.06 -14.02 -14.82
N PRO A 337 -6.31 -14.12 -16.12
CA PRO A 337 -7.64 -13.86 -16.67
C PRO A 337 -8.71 -14.71 -15.95
N GLY A 338 -9.74 -14.07 -15.42
CA GLY A 338 -10.79 -14.68 -14.60
C GLY A 338 -10.64 -14.42 -13.10
N ASP A 339 -9.45 -14.05 -12.63
CA ASP A 339 -9.23 -13.70 -11.22
C ASP A 339 -9.87 -12.33 -10.86
N GLU A 340 -10.31 -11.55 -11.85
CA GLU A 340 -11.05 -10.31 -11.64
C GLU A 340 -12.30 -10.49 -10.77
N SER A 341 -12.88 -11.68 -10.79
CA SER A 341 -14.05 -12.05 -9.98
C SER A 341 -13.77 -11.98 -8.47
N TRP A 342 -12.51 -12.08 -8.05
CA TRP A 342 -12.14 -11.90 -6.65
C TRP A 342 -12.41 -10.48 -6.12
N ARG A 343 -12.55 -9.49 -7.01
CA ARG A 343 -12.96 -8.15 -6.60
C ARG A 343 -14.36 -8.11 -5.99
N GLU A 344 -15.25 -9.03 -6.41
CA GLU A 344 -16.61 -9.14 -5.87
C GLU A 344 -16.63 -9.58 -4.40
N THR A 345 -15.63 -10.34 -3.94
CA THR A 345 -15.52 -10.70 -2.52
C THR A 345 -15.22 -9.48 -1.64
N LEU A 346 -14.67 -8.43 -2.24
CA LEU A 346 -14.42 -7.12 -1.61
C LEU A 346 -15.61 -6.14 -1.80
N GLY A 347 -16.68 -6.57 -2.43
CA GLY A 347 -17.81 -5.69 -2.79
C GLY A 347 -17.50 -4.72 -3.93
N LEU A 348 -16.38 -4.91 -4.64
CA LEU A 348 -15.95 -4.06 -5.75
C LEU A 348 -16.39 -4.64 -7.10
N SER A 349 -16.57 -3.77 -8.11
CA SER A 349 -16.87 -4.23 -9.47
C SER A 349 -15.73 -5.07 -10.05
N PRO A 350 -16.00 -6.25 -10.65
CA PRO A 350 -14.97 -7.06 -11.29
C PRO A 350 -14.32 -6.37 -12.49
N ARG A 351 -14.98 -5.37 -13.06
CA ARG A 351 -14.48 -4.58 -14.21
C ARG A 351 -13.87 -3.24 -13.82
N GLY A 352 -13.76 -2.96 -12.52
CA GLY A 352 -13.36 -1.64 -12.04
C GLY A 352 -14.41 -0.57 -12.32
N VAL A 353 -14.03 0.70 -12.23
CA VAL A 353 -14.94 1.83 -12.49
C VAL A 353 -15.12 2.00 -14.00
N LEU A 354 -16.02 1.22 -14.59
CA LEU A 354 -16.45 1.39 -15.98
C LEU A 354 -17.86 2.02 -16.03
N PRO A 355 -18.15 2.83 -17.05
CA PRO A 355 -19.49 3.41 -17.20
C PRO A 355 -20.55 2.29 -17.31
N PRO A 356 -21.76 2.50 -16.76
CA PRO A 356 -22.88 1.58 -16.93
C PRO A 356 -23.11 1.27 -18.42
N GLY A 357 -23.26 0.02 -18.79
CA GLY A 357 -23.50 -0.44 -20.17
C GLY A 357 -22.24 -0.72 -21.01
N ALA A 358 -21.03 -0.46 -20.52
CA ALA A 358 -19.80 -0.80 -21.25
C ALA A 358 -19.60 -2.33 -21.43
N GLY A 359 -20.41 -3.15 -20.75
CA GLY A 359 -20.35 -4.61 -20.81
C GLY A 359 -21.37 -5.29 -21.70
N ASP A 360 -22.37 -4.56 -22.19
CA ASP A 360 -23.48 -5.10 -22.99
C ASP A 360 -23.30 -4.90 -24.52
N ALA A 361 -22.18 -4.30 -24.93
CA ALA A 361 -21.85 -4.27 -26.35
C ALA A 361 -21.57 -5.71 -26.84
N PRO A 362 -22.34 -6.25 -27.83
CA PRO A 362 -22.02 -7.54 -28.40
C PRO A 362 -20.60 -7.47 -28.96
N ALA A 363 -19.83 -8.55 -28.76
CA ALA A 363 -18.49 -8.69 -29.32
C ALA A 363 -18.57 -8.58 -30.86
N GLY A 364 -18.60 -7.35 -31.35
CA GLY A 364 -18.51 -7.03 -32.76
C GLY A 364 -17.08 -7.30 -33.20
N GLY A 365 -16.91 -8.34 -34.00
CA GLY A 365 -15.63 -8.67 -34.60
C GLY A 365 -15.04 -7.45 -35.28
N CYS A 366 -13.74 -7.22 -35.07
CA CYS A 366 -12.98 -6.29 -35.87
C CYS A 366 -13.17 -6.62 -37.36
N PRO A 367 -13.57 -5.69 -38.23
CA PRO A 367 -13.46 -5.91 -39.64
C PRO A 367 -11.98 -6.04 -40.01
N GLN A 368 -11.66 -7.11 -40.76
CA GLN A 368 -10.32 -7.36 -41.33
C GLN A 368 -9.95 -6.28 -42.37
#